data_0e8c7097033704051c5ff2b330c29329
#
_entry.id   0e8c7097033704051c5ff2b330c29329
#
_cell.length_a   1.000
_cell.length_b   1.000
_cell.length_c   1.000
_cell.angle_alpha   90.00
_cell.angle_beta   90.00
_cell.angle_gamma   90.00
#
_symmetry.space_group_name_H-M   'P 1'
#
loop_
_entity.id
_entity.type
_entity.pdbx_description
1 polymer ?
#
loop_
_entity_poly.entity_id
_entity_poly.type
_entity_poly.pdbx_seq_one_letter_code
_entity_poly.pdbx_strand_id
1 'polypeptide(L)'
;QNFYDPKIIDRFLIIISSLREEIDKLKNNFIELPKELVVHVHQGSIDYPRDEKGDIDGIIHPERINQDWKMIKKGDPLFLDSKGKIYKYEGDQLIWPVFIGEVAYKEKKIAMSYTKKEVIFSKKQWVQEFESL
;
A
#
# COMPACT_ATOMS: atom_id res chain seq x y z
N GLN A 1 -34.50 12.34 -3.60
CA GLN A 1 -33.48 11.36 -3.19
C GLN A 1 -33.39 11.33 -1.69
N ASN A 2 -33.65 10.18 -1.14
CA ASN A 2 -33.65 10.01 0.28
C ASN A 2 -32.24 9.61 0.75
N PHE A 3 -31.50 10.52 1.40
CA PHE A 3 -30.19 10.25 1.97
C PHE A 3 -30.24 9.38 3.23
N TYR A 4 -31.44 9.06 3.70
CA TYR A 4 -31.66 8.27 4.90
C TYR A 4 -32.26 6.90 4.52
N ASP A 5 -31.39 5.95 4.21
CA ASP A 5 -31.79 4.54 4.15
C ASP A 5 -31.63 3.95 5.57
N PRO A 6 -32.72 3.53 6.23
CA PRO A 6 -32.64 2.96 7.57
C PRO A 6 -31.68 1.77 7.67
N LYS A 7 -31.56 0.97 6.61
CA LYS A 7 -30.63 -0.18 6.59
C LYS A 7 -29.17 0.23 6.60
N ILE A 8 -28.83 1.33 5.94
CA ILE A 8 -27.47 1.89 5.94
C ILE A 8 -27.15 2.47 7.33
N ILE A 9 -28.09 3.19 7.92
CA ILE A 9 -27.93 3.75 9.27
C ILE A 9 -27.77 2.64 10.31
N ASP A 10 -28.56 1.57 10.24
CA ASP A 10 -28.45 0.43 11.15
C ASP A 10 -27.09 -0.26 11.03
N ARG A 11 -26.60 -0.46 9.81
CA ARG A 11 -25.26 -1.02 9.57
C ARG A 11 -24.15 -0.13 10.10
N PHE A 12 -24.27 1.16 9.89
CA PHE A 12 -23.32 2.14 10.41
C PHE A 12 -23.26 2.14 11.94
N LEU A 13 -24.41 2.09 12.61
CA LEU A 13 -24.50 1.98 14.07
C LEU A 13 -23.88 0.69 14.61
N ILE A 14 -24.07 -0.44 13.91
CA ILE A 14 -23.46 -1.72 14.26
C ILE A 14 -21.93 -1.63 14.17
N ILE A 15 -21.39 -1.02 13.11
CA ILE A 15 -19.96 -0.82 12.94
C ILE A 15 -19.39 0.05 14.07
N ILE A 16 -20.03 1.15 14.39
CA ILE A 16 -19.61 2.04 15.48
C ILE A 16 -19.64 1.32 16.83
N SER A 17 -20.68 0.54 17.11
CA SER A 17 -20.78 -0.23 18.34
C SER A 17 -19.67 -1.25 18.45
N SER A 18 -19.36 -1.96 17.35
CA SER A 18 -18.27 -2.94 17.29
C SER A 18 -16.90 -2.30 17.50
N LEU A 19 -16.64 -1.14 16.90
CA LEU A 19 -15.41 -0.37 17.10
C LEU A 19 -15.27 0.09 18.55
N ARG A 20 -16.35 0.56 19.18
CA ARG A 20 -16.35 0.97 20.57
C ARG A 20 -16.03 -0.20 21.51
N GLU A 21 -16.61 -1.38 21.27
CA GLU A 21 -16.31 -2.58 22.04
C GLU A 21 -14.83 -2.98 21.92
N GLU A 22 -14.27 -2.95 20.71
CA GLU A 22 -12.85 -3.25 20.50
C GLU A 22 -11.93 -2.24 21.18
N ILE A 23 -12.27 -0.97 21.13
CA ILE A 23 -11.52 0.09 21.83
C ILE A 23 -11.57 -0.13 23.35
N ASP A 24 -12.72 -0.44 23.91
CA ASP A 24 -12.88 -0.72 25.34
C ASP A 24 -12.09 -1.95 25.78
N LYS A 25 -12.08 -3.01 24.99
CA LYS A 25 -11.24 -4.21 25.20
C LYS A 25 -9.76 -3.86 25.19
N LEU A 26 -9.29 -3.03 24.27
CA LEU A 26 -7.91 -2.56 24.23
C LEU A 26 -7.55 -1.73 25.47
N LYS A 27 -8.41 -0.79 25.87
CA LYS A 27 -8.20 0.03 27.07
C LYS A 27 -8.15 -0.79 28.36
N ASN A 28 -8.89 -1.88 28.41
CA ASN A 28 -8.96 -2.76 29.59
C ASN A 28 -7.97 -3.95 29.50
N ASN A 29 -7.05 -3.96 28.53
CA ASN A 29 -6.05 -5.02 28.32
C ASN A 29 -6.65 -6.43 28.06
N PHE A 30 -7.89 -6.51 27.55
CA PHE A 30 -8.50 -7.77 27.16
C PHE A 30 -8.01 -8.30 25.80
N ILE A 31 -7.34 -7.45 24.99
CA ILE A 31 -6.75 -7.81 23.72
C ILE A 31 -5.24 -7.73 23.84
N GLU A 32 -4.58 -8.80 23.44
CA GLU A 32 -3.12 -8.81 23.36
C GLU A 32 -2.67 -8.00 22.13
N LEU A 33 -1.94 -6.91 22.35
CA LEU A 33 -1.35 -6.12 21.29
C LEU A 33 -0.09 -6.78 20.74
N PRO A 34 0.16 -6.69 19.43
CA PRO A 34 1.40 -7.16 18.85
C PRO A 34 2.59 -6.39 19.46
N LYS A 35 3.72 -7.07 19.60
CA LYS A 35 4.96 -6.43 20.09
C LYS A 35 5.47 -5.37 19.14
N GLU A 36 5.22 -5.56 17.87
CA GLU A 36 5.71 -4.71 16.79
C GLU A 36 4.60 -4.46 15.77
N LEU A 37 4.56 -3.26 15.24
CA LEU A 37 3.73 -2.91 14.10
C LEU A 37 4.61 -2.74 12.88
N VAL A 38 4.40 -3.58 11.89
CA VAL A 38 5.05 -3.45 10.59
C VAL A 38 4.18 -2.60 9.70
N VAL A 39 4.73 -1.50 9.21
CA VAL A 39 4.06 -0.60 8.28
C VAL A 39 4.83 -0.47 6.98
N HIS A 40 4.09 -0.16 5.92
CA HIS A 40 4.66 0.18 4.62
C HIS A 40 4.58 1.69 4.43
N VAL A 41 5.73 2.34 4.41
CA VAL A 41 5.84 3.80 4.28
C VAL A 41 6.10 4.15 2.82
N HIS A 42 5.22 4.97 2.23
CA HIS A 42 5.37 5.44 0.86
C HIS A 42 6.70 6.16 0.67
N GLN A 43 7.44 5.80 -0.36
CA GLN A 43 8.74 6.39 -0.68
C GLN A 43 8.74 7.18 -1.98
N GLY A 44 7.95 6.75 -2.94
CA GLY A 44 7.90 7.39 -4.25
C GLY A 44 7.15 6.56 -5.27
N SER A 45 7.34 6.91 -6.52
CA SER A 45 6.73 6.21 -7.65
C SER A 45 7.74 5.98 -8.77
N ILE A 46 7.44 5.01 -9.61
CA ILE A 46 8.22 4.65 -10.79
C ILE A 46 7.33 4.88 -12.00
N ASP A 47 7.84 5.60 -13.01
CA ASP A 47 7.17 5.81 -14.28
C ASP A 47 7.46 4.67 -15.26
N TYR A 48 6.64 4.56 -16.30
CA TYR A 48 6.88 3.67 -17.43
C TYR A 48 8.13 4.06 -18.21
N PRO A 49 8.79 3.11 -18.87
CA PRO A 49 9.79 3.44 -19.89
C PRO A 49 9.18 4.37 -20.95
N ARG A 50 9.98 5.31 -21.44
CA ARG A 50 9.54 6.28 -22.45
C ARG A 50 10.50 6.27 -23.64
N ASP A 51 9.95 6.53 -24.79
CA ASP A 51 10.73 6.73 -26.02
C ASP A 51 11.34 8.14 -26.08
N GLU A 52 12.04 8.43 -27.17
CA GLU A 52 12.68 9.72 -27.42
C GLU A 52 11.69 10.90 -27.48
N LYS A 53 10.43 10.62 -27.79
CA LYS A 53 9.35 11.63 -27.86
C LYS A 53 8.67 11.85 -26.51
N GLY A 54 9.01 11.05 -25.50
CA GLY A 54 8.40 11.09 -24.19
C GLY A 54 7.11 10.25 -24.06
N ASP A 55 6.77 9.48 -25.08
CA ASP A 55 5.63 8.59 -25.05
C ASP A 55 5.97 7.28 -24.32
N ILE A 56 4.96 6.66 -23.69
CA ILE A 56 5.16 5.39 -23.01
C ILE A 56 5.60 4.32 -24.03
N ASP A 57 6.76 3.73 -23.80
CA ASP A 57 7.30 2.62 -24.58
C ASP A 57 7.55 1.41 -23.66
N GLY A 58 6.48 0.80 -23.25
CA GLY A 58 6.57 -0.40 -22.44
C GLY A 58 5.32 -0.69 -21.63
N ILE A 59 5.29 -1.90 -21.12
CA ILE A 59 4.23 -2.41 -20.26
C ILE A 59 4.83 -2.90 -18.93
N ILE A 60 4.01 -3.07 -17.93
CA ILE A 60 4.39 -3.78 -16.71
C ILE A 60 4.87 -5.18 -17.10
N HIS A 61 6.02 -5.58 -16.59
CA HIS A 61 6.53 -6.93 -16.83
C HIS A 61 5.52 -7.97 -16.34
N PRO A 62 5.28 -9.06 -17.10
CA PRO A 62 4.30 -10.09 -16.72
C PRO A 62 4.45 -10.62 -15.29
N GLU A 63 5.67 -10.74 -14.80
CA GLU A 63 5.95 -11.18 -13.43
C GLU A 63 5.54 -10.17 -12.35
N ARG A 64 5.19 -8.94 -12.74
CA ARG A 64 4.74 -7.89 -11.79
C ARG A 64 3.24 -7.68 -11.78
N ILE A 65 2.52 -8.23 -12.74
CA ILE A 65 1.06 -8.08 -12.83
C ILE A 65 0.41 -8.73 -11.60
N ASN A 66 -0.46 -7.98 -10.90
CA ASN A 66 -1.14 -8.41 -9.68
C ASN A 66 -0.18 -8.82 -8.53
N GLN A 67 1.01 -8.27 -8.53
CA GLN A 67 2.01 -8.54 -7.50
C GLN A 67 2.17 -7.37 -6.51
N ASP A 68 1.10 -6.65 -6.25
CA ASP A 68 1.07 -5.62 -5.20
C ASP A 68 1.54 -6.23 -3.87
N TRP A 69 2.34 -5.48 -3.14
CA TRP A 69 2.94 -5.88 -1.86
C TRP A 69 3.96 -7.02 -1.93
N LYS A 70 4.33 -7.49 -3.12
CA LYS A 70 5.41 -8.48 -3.28
C LYS A 70 6.75 -7.77 -3.39
N MET A 71 7.66 -8.12 -2.51
CA MET A 71 8.99 -7.53 -2.42
C MET A 71 9.72 -7.54 -3.77
N ILE A 72 10.36 -6.42 -4.09
CA ILE A 72 11.24 -6.24 -5.24
C ILE A 72 12.66 -5.98 -4.74
N LYS A 73 13.61 -6.67 -5.30
CA LYS A 73 15.04 -6.50 -5.06
C LYS A 73 15.75 -6.09 -6.32
N LYS A 74 16.96 -5.60 -6.20
CA LYS A 74 17.82 -5.22 -7.32
C LYS A 74 17.94 -6.37 -8.33
N GLY A 75 17.73 -6.05 -9.59
CA GLY A 75 17.75 -7.00 -10.71
C GLY A 75 16.40 -7.63 -11.05
N ASP A 76 15.39 -7.47 -10.22
CA ASP A 76 14.04 -7.95 -10.53
C ASP A 76 13.43 -7.17 -11.70
N PRO A 77 12.68 -7.85 -12.62
CA PRO A 77 12.09 -7.17 -13.75
C PRO A 77 10.93 -6.25 -13.34
N LEU A 78 10.85 -5.07 -13.98
CA LEU A 78 9.79 -4.11 -13.78
C LEU A 78 8.92 -3.91 -15.02
N PHE A 79 9.57 -3.74 -16.17
CA PHE A 79 8.91 -3.41 -17.43
C PHE A 79 9.49 -4.19 -18.60
N LEU A 80 8.71 -4.25 -19.67
CA LEU A 80 9.09 -4.83 -20.94
C LEU A 80 8.72 -3.84 -22.06
N ASP A 81 9.68 -3.41 -22.87
CA ASP A 81 9.41 -2.48 -23.96
C ASP A 81 8.98 -3.19 -25.26
N SER A 82 8.64 -2.39 -26.27
CA SER A 82 8.20 -2.88 -27.59
C SER A 82 9.26 -3.69 -28.34
N LYS A 83 10.53 -3.55 -27.97
CA LYS A 83 11.67 -4.26 -28.55
C LYS A 83 12.07 -5.50 -27.77
N GLY A 84 11.35 -5.82 -26.71
CA GLY A 84 11.65 -6.96 -25.85
C GLY A 84 12.72 -6.70 -24.79
N LYS A 85 13.14 -5.45 -24.60
CA LYS A 85 14.08 -5.09 -23.54
C LYS A 85 13.39 -5.13 -22.19
N ILE A 86 14.03 -5.76 -21.22
CA ILE A 86 13.56 -5.82 -19.84
C ILE A 86 14.25 -4.73 -19.03
N TYR A 87 13.44 -3.89 -18.40
CA TYR A 87 13.88 -2.89 -17.44
C TYR A 87 13.81 -3.49 -16.04
N LYS A 88 14.92 -3.47 -15.36
CA LYS A 88 15.06 -4.06 -14.02
C LYS A 88 15.16 -3.00 -12.94
N TYR A 89 14.79 -3.37 -11.73
CA TYR A 89 14.99 -2.51 -10.58
C TYR A 89 16.48 -2.37 -10.27
N GLU A 90 16.98 -1.14 -10.22
CA GLU A 90 18.41 -0.82 -10.03
C GLU A 90 18.73 -0.34 -8.60
N GLY A 91 17.70 -0.14 -7.76
CA GLY A 91 17.90 0.32 -6.40
C GLY A 91 18.54 -0.73 -5.50
N ASP A 92 19.32 -0.27 -4.53
CA ASP A 92 19.99 -1.17 -3.58
C ASP A 92 19.09 -1.56 -2.41
N GLN A 93 18.01 -0.82 -2.16
CA GLN A 93 17.05 -1.10 -1.09
C GLN A 93 15.92 -1.99 -1.59
N LEU A 94 15.46 -2.88 -0.72
CA LEU A 94 14.23 -3.64 -0.95
C LEU A 94 13.02 -2.69 -0.96
N ILE A 95 12.12 -2.88 -1.91
CA ILE A 95 10.89 -2.11 -2.01
C ILE A 95 9.67 -3.03 -2.11
N TRP A 96 8.52 -2.51 -1.71
CA TRP A 96 7.23 -3.19 -1.82
C TRP A 96 6.32 -2.32 -2.67
N PRO A 97 5.99 -2.74 -3.89
CA PRO A 97 5.18 -1.96 -4.80
C PRO A 97 3.70 -2.03 -4.43
N VAL A 98 2.97 -1.00 -4.85
CA VAL A 98 1.52 -0.92 -4.74
C VAL A 98 0.95 -0.12 -5.91
N PHE A 99 -0.30 -0.35 -6.26
CA PHE A 99 -0.97 0.28 -7.42
C PHE A 99 -0.24 0.02 -8.73
N ILE A 100 0.19 -1.22 -8.94
CA ILE A 100 0.91 -1.62 -10.15
C ILE A 100 -0.01 -1.56 -11.37
N GLY A 101 0.34 -0.72 -12.35
CA GLY A 101 -0.38 -0.64 -13.62
C GLY A 101 -1.77 -0.02 -13.54
N GLU A 102 -2.08 0.73 -12.50
CA GLU A 102 -3.37 1.41 -12.37
C GLU A 102 -3.58 2.45 -13.47
N VAL A 103 -4.63 2.26 -14.26
CA VAL A 103 -4.94 3.12 -15.41
C VAL A 103 -5.11 4.57 -15.01
N ALA A 104 -5.72 4.82 -13.85
CA ALA A 104 -5.95 6.17 -13.34
C ALA A 104 -4.66 6.96 -13.06
N TYR A 105 -3.54 6.28 -12.88
CA TYR A 105 -2.26 6.92 -12.57
C TYR A 105 -1.32 7.03 -13.77
N LYS A 106 -1.68 6.43 -14.90
CA LYS A 106 -0.85 6.41 -16.12
C LYS A 106 -0.52 7.82 -16.63
N GLU A 107 -1.50 8.72 -16.64
CA GLU A 107 -1.32 10.11 -17.04
C GLU A 107 -0.49 10.92 -16.04
N LYS A 108 -0.42 10.48 -14.80
CA LYS A 108 0.38 11.10 -13.74
C LYS A 108 1.84 10.63 -13.70
N LYS A 109 2.27 9.88 -14.71
CA LYS A 109 3.60 9.28 -14.80
C LYS A 109 3.88 8.31 -13.66
N ILE A 110 2.89 7.54 -13.27
CA ILE A 110 2.99 6.54 -12.22
C ILE A 110 2.62 5.19 -12.80
N ALA A 111 3.60 4.32 -12.96
CA ALA A 111 3.40 2.92 -13.28
C ALA A 111 3.14 2.09 -12.02
N MET A 112 3.79 2.44 -10.94
CA MET A 112 3.59 1.89 -9.61
C MET A 112 4.12 2.85 -8.55
N SER A 113 3.52 2.85 -7.38
CA SER A 113 4.10 3.44 -6.19
C SER A 113 4.93 2.39 -5.46
N TYR A 114 5.90 2.80 -4.67
CA TYR A 114 6.67 1.88 -3.87
C TYR A 114 6.83 2.35 -2.43
N THR A 115 6.94 1.38 -1.56
CA THR A 115 7.04 1.56 -0.13
C THR A 115 8.29 0.89 0.41
N LYS A 116 8.71 1.29 1.58
CA LYS A 116 9.63 0.52 2.38
C LYS A 116 8.94 0.01 3.64
N LYS A 117 9.41 -1.10 4.15
CA LYS A 117 8.91 -1.74 5.35
C LYS A 117 9.60 -1.17 6.58
N GLU A 118 8.82 -0.71 7.56
CA GLU A 118 9.34 -0.19 8.81
C GLU A 118 8.62 -0.81 10.01
N VAL A 119 9.34 -0.98 11.10
CA VAL A 119 8.78 -1.33 12.40
C VAL A 119 8.78 -0.05 13.23
N ILE A 120 7.61 0.56 13.44
CA ILE A 120 7.51 1.89 14.05
C ILE A 120 6.98 1.87 15.49
N PHE A 121 6.35 0.77 15.92
CA PHE A 121 5.79 0.67 17.27
C PHE A 121 6.24 -0.60 17.98
N SER A 122 6.68 -0.43 19.24
CA SER A 122 6.76 -1.51 20.20
C SER A 122 5.45 -1.59 21.00
N LYS A 123 5.22 -2.69 21.69
CA LYS A 123 4.06 -2.85 22.60
C LYS A 123 3.92 -1.67 23.58
N LYS A 124 5.03 -1.15 24.07
CA LYS A 124 5.06 0.00 24.99
C LYS A 124 4.55 1.29 24.32
N GLN A 125 4.94 1.53 23.08
CA GLN A 125 4.45 2.69 22.31
C GLN A 125 2.95 2.61 22.05
N TRP A 126 2.42 1.44 21.74
CA TRP A 126 0.98 1.24 21.58
C TRP A 126 0.20 1.68 22.80
N VAL A 127 0.64 1.27 23.99
CA VAL A 127 -0.04 1.63 25.23
C VAL A 127 0.00 3.14 25.44
N GLN A 128 1.15 3.78 25.22
CA GLN A 128 1.29 5.24 25.36
C GLN A 128 0.38 6.02 24.39
N GLU A 129 0.32 5.58 23.14
CA GLU A 129 -0.57 6.19 22.14
C GLU A 129 -2.05 6.05 22.52
N PHE A 130 -2.44 4.90 23.05
CA PHE A 130 -3.81 4.68 23.51
C PHE A 130 -4.18 5.50 24.74
N GLU A 131 -3.27 5.70 25.66
CA GLU A 131 -3.47 6.50 26.86
C GLU A 131 -3.60 8.00 26.52
N SER A 132 -3.04 8.44 25.40
CA SER A 132 -3.11 9.84 24.93
C SER A 132 -4.41 10.18 24.18
N LEU A 133 -5.21 9.19 23.83
CA LEU A 133 -6.51 9.37 23.17
C LEU A 133 -7.59 9.71 24.21
#